data_08c26433b66c4fa09016c0e63c6f882f
#
_entry.id   08c26433b66c4fa09016c0e63c6f882f
#
_cell.length_a   1.000
_cell.length_b   1.000
_cell.length_c   1.000
_cell.angle_alpha   90.00
_cell.angle_beta   90.00
_cell.angle_gamma   90.00
#
_symmetry.space_group_name_H-M   'P 1'
#
loop_
_entity.id
_entity.type
_entity.pdbx_description
1 polymer ?
#
loop_
_entity_poly.entity_id
_entity_poly.type
_entity_poly.pdbx_seq_one_letter_code
_entity_poly.pdbx_strand_id
1 'polypeptide(L)'
;MRRGAPALARAKARIDTLGWYPRPVDLRRVRLVSAPWLFRLPWFRRFDGYTMWDLILVRGPADEASDDLVCHELCHVWQMQHHPLRMPLSYLARGYAHNPYEVQARRAVARTRG
;
A
#
# COMPACT_ATOMS: atom_id res chain seq x y z
N MET A 1 9.97 12.28 -14.94
CA MET A 1 9.03 11.95 -13.83
C MET A 1 8.82 10.44 -13.78
N ARG A 2 8.86 9.85 -12.60
CA ARG A 2 8.63 8.41 -12.44
C ARG A 2 7.17 8.07 -12.68
N ARG A 3 6.91 6.92 -13.30
CA ARG A 3 5.55 6.41 -13.44
C ARG A 3 4.94 6.22 -12.06
N GLY A 4 3.68 6.55 -11.93
CA GLY A 4 2.96 6.41 -10.66
C GLY A 4 3.19 7.54 -9.67
N ALA A 5 4.12 8.48 -9.91
CA ALA A 5 4.36 9.57 -8.98
C ALA A 5 3.12 10.43 -8.73
N PRO A 6 2.31 10.79 -9.74
CA PRO A 6 1.07 11.51 -9.47
C PRO A 6 0.07 10.72 -8.64
N ALA A 7 -0.04 9.41 -8.86
CA ALA A 7 -0.94 8.56 -8.08
C ALA A 7 -0.48 8.46 -6.62
N LEU A 8 0.84 8.35 -6.40
CA LEU A 8 1.39 8.35 -5.04
C LEU A 8 1.12 9.66 -4.32
N ALA A 9 1.25 10.79 -5.02
CA ALA A 9 0.96 12.09 -4.44
C ALA A 9 -0.51 12.23 -4.05
N ARG A 10 -1.43 11.75 -4.89
CA ARG A 10 -2.87 11.75 -4.57
C ARG A 10 -3.18 10.87 -3.37
N ALA A 11 -2.58 9.68 -3.33
CA ALA A 11 -2.76 8.75 -2.21
C ALA A 11 -2.21 9.35 -0.90
N LYS A 12 -1.05 10.00 -0.96
CA LYS A 12 -0.48 10.66 0.21
C LYS A 12 -1.41 11.76 0.73
N ALA A 13 -1.97 12.56 -0.16
CA ALA A 13 -2.90 13.61 0.24
C ALA A 13 -4.09 13.03 1.01
N ARG A 14 -4.61 11.89 0.59
CA ARG A 14 -5.69 11.19 1.28
C ARG A 14 -5.24 10.70 2.66
N ILE A 15 -4.11 10.00 2.71
CA ILE A 15 -3.59 9.39 3.96
C ILE A 15 -3.22 10.45 4.99
N ASP A 16 -2.66 11.57 4.55
CA ASP A 16 -2.23 12.63 5.45
C ASP A 16 -3.40 13.25 6.24
N THR A 17 -4.64 13.09 5.77
CA THR A 17 -5.82 13.56 6.51
C THR A 17 -6.15 12.72 7.73
N LEU A 18 -5.59 11.51 7.84
CA LEU A 18 -5.98 10.55 8.88
C LEU A 18 -5.28 10.78 10.21
N GLY A 19 -4.00 11.13 10.19
CA GLY A 19 -3.25 11.40 11.41
C GLY A 19 -3.11 10.21 12.36
N TRP A 20 -3.16 8.97 11.84
CA TRP A 20 -3.12 7.77 12.68
C TRP A 20 -1.75 7.44 13.24
N TYR A 21 -0.70 7.95 12.62
CA TYR A 21 0.68 7.75 13.06
C TYR A 21 1.36 9.10 13.28
N PRO A 22 2.39 9.16 14.14
CA PRO A 22 3.05 10.44 14.50
C PRO A 22 3.64 11.19 13.32
N ARG A 23 4.11 10.48 12.29
CA ARG A 23 4.73 11.10 11.13
C ARG A 23 3.91 10.81 9.88
N PRO A 24 3.81 11.77 8.95
CA PRO A 24 3.15 11.51 7.67
C PRO A 24 3.95 10.49 6.87
N VAL A 25 3.30 9.85 5.89
CA VAL A 25 3.98 8.88 5.02
C VAL A 25 5.03 9.62 4.19
N ASP A 26 6.24 9.06 4.14
CA ASP A 26 7.37 9.62 3.42
C ASP A 26 7.47 8.95 2.05
N LEU A 27 7.34 9.74 0.98
CA LEU A 27 7.38 9.23 -0.39
C LEU A 27 8.77 9.18 -1.02
N ARG A 28 9.81 9.68 -0.35
CA ARG A 28 11.12 9.85 -0.97
C ARG A 28 11.69 8.56 -1.56
N ARG A 29 11.45 7.42 -0.91
CA ARG A 29 11.95 6.12 -1.35
C ARG A 29 10.87 5.22 -1.91
N VAL A 30 9.63 5.68 -1.95
CA VAL A 30 8.50 4.86 -2.38
C VAL A 30 8.50 4.75 -3.89
N ARG A 31 8.32 3.51 -4.38
CA ARG A 31 8.23 3.20 -5.80
C ARG A 31 6.95 2.42 -6.08
N LEU A 32 6.27 2.80 -7.15
CA LEU A 32 5.09 2.08 -7.65
C LEU A 32 5.50 1.43 -8.96
N VAL A 33 5.54 0.10 -8.98
CA VAL A 33 6.09 -0.67 -10.10
C VAL A 33 5.09 -1.71 -10.57
N SER A 34 4.91 -1.81 -11.89
CA SER A 34 4.12 -2.87 -12.50
C SER A 34 4.92 -4.18 -12.48
N ALA A 35 4.30 -5.24 -11.95
CA ALA A 35 4.93 -6.55 -11.87
C ALA A 35 3.92 -7.66 -12.16
N PRO A 36 3.36 -7.73 -13.38
CA PRO A 36 2.34 -8.72 -13.70
C PRO A 36 2.80 -10.16 -13.47
N TRP A 37 4.09 -10.43 -13.65
CA TRP A 37 4.67 -11.76 -13.42
C TRP A 37 4.49 -12.23 -11.98
N LEU A 38 4.60 -11.31 -11.00
CA LEU A 38 4.44 -11.66 -9.59
C LEU A 38 3.03 -12.19 -9.30
N PHE A 39 2.02 -11.53 -9.88
CA PHE A 39 0.62 -11.85 -9.63
C PHE A 39 0.12 -13.07 -10.40
N ARG A 40 1.00 -13.71 -11.18
CA ARG A 40 0.75 -15.03 -11.77
C ARG A 40 1.14 -16.17 -10.84
N LEU A 41 1.94 -15.88 -9.81
CA LEU A 41 2.34 -16.88 -8.83
C LEU A 41 1.16 -17.24 -7.94
N PRO A 42 1.04 -18.54 -7.51
CA PRO A 42 -0.15 -19.00 -6.78
C PRO A 42 -0.51 -18.18 -5.55
N TRP A 43 0.49 -17.75 -4.79
CA TRP A 43 0.25 -16.99 -3.55
C TRP A 43 -0.20 -15.56 -3.80
N PHE A 44 0.07 -15.00 -4.99
CA PHE A 44 -0.20 -13.61 -5.31
C PHE A 44 -1.38 -13.41 -6.24
N ARG A 45 -1.98 -14.49 -6.76
CA ARG A 45 -3.10 -14.41 -7.72
C ARG A 45 -4.28 -13.61 -7.22
N ARG A 46 -4.55 -13.67 -5.93
CA ARG A 46 -5.70 -13.00 -5.30
C ARG A 46 -5.48 -11.52 -5.06
N PHE A 47 -4.27 -11.02 -5.24
CA PHE A 47 -3.95 -9.63 -4.97
C PHE A 47 -3.91 -8.81 -6.26
N ASP A 48 -4.33 -7.55 -6.17
CA ASP A 48 -4.15 -6.57 -7.24
C ASP A 48 -2.91 -5.71 -7.00
N GLY A 49 -2.46 -5.62 -5.76
CA GLY A 49 -1.24 -4.93 -5.37
C GLY A 49 -0.60 -5.61 -4.17
N TYR A 50 0.67 -5.34 -3.97
CA TYR A 50 1.44 -5.89 -2.86
C TYR A 50 2.53 -4.90 -2.44
N THR A 51 2.67 -4.69 -1.13
CA THR A 51 3.64 -3.75 -0.60
C THR A 51 4.76 -4.48 0.14
N MET A 52 6.01 -4.13 -0.21
CA MET A 52 7.21 -4.59 0.48
C MET A 52 8.01 -3.37 0.90
N TRP A 53 7.86 -2.95 2.16
CA TRP A 53 8.48 -1.74 2.71
C TRP A 53 8.17 -0.51 1.86
N ASP A 54 9.12 -0.01 1.06
CA ASP A 54 8.93 1.18 0.22
C ASP A 54 8.56 0.84 -1.23
N LEU A 55 8.38 -0.44 -1.54
CA LEU A 55 8.07 -0.90 -2.90
C LEU A 55 6.61 -1.35 -2.98
N ILE A 56 5.86 -0.70 -3.85
CA ILE A 56 4.48 -1.09 -4.17
C ILE A 56 4.48 -1.75 -5.54
N LEU A 57 4.04 -3.00 -5.59
CA LEU A 57 3.91 -3.75 -6.84
C LEU A 57 2.44 -3.85 -7.22
N VAL A 58 2.14 -3.60 -8.49
CA VAL A 58 0.76 -3.67 -9.00
C VAL A 58 0.70 -4.60 -10.21
N ARG A 59 -0.49 -5.19 -10.42
CA ARG A 59 -0.72 -6.17 -11.47
C ARG A 59 -0.66 -5.56 -12.87
N GLY A 60 -1.28 -4.40 -13.04
CA GLY A 60 -1.35 -3.72 -14.32
C GLY A 60 -0.33 -2.59 -14.44
N PRO A 61 -0.46 -1.75 -15.47
CA PRO A 61 0.41 -0.59 -15.61
C PRO A 61 0.32 0.33 -14.39
N ALA A 62 1.46 0.86 -13.96
CA ALA A 62 1.53 1.67 -12.74
C ALA A 62 0.68 2.95 -12.83
N ASP A 63 0.62 3.55 -14.02
CA ASP A 63 -0.15 4.77 -14.24
C ASP A 63 -1.65 4.52 -14.40
N GLU A 64 -2.08 3.25 -14.48
CA GLU A 64 -3.48 2.87 -14.58
C GLU A 64 -4.03 2.27 -13.29
N ALA A 65 -3.21 2.13 -12.25
CA ALA A 65 -3.68 1.64 -10.96
C ALA A 65 -4.73 2.57 -10.37
N SER A 66 -5.81 2.01 -9.81
CA SER A 66 -6.86 2.84 -9.23
C SER A 66 -6.35 3.64 -8.03
N ASP A 67 -6.91 4.80 -7.81
CA ASP A 67 -6.52 5.64 -6.67
C ASP A 67 -6.79 4.92 -5.34
N ASP A 68 -7.85 4.12 -5.26
CA ASP A 68 -8.15 3.33 -4.05
C ASP A 68 -7.08 2.27 -3.81
N LEU A 69 -6.63 1.57 -4.87
CA LEU A 69 -5.58 0.57 -4.73
C LEU A 69 -4.28 1.21 -4.27
N VAL A 70 -3.88 2.33 -4.87
CA VAL A 70 -2.65 3.02 -4.49
C VAL A 70 -2.75 3.53 -3.05
N CYS A 71 -3.90 4.06 -2.65
CA CYS A 71 -4.14 4.49 -1.26
C CYS A 71 -4.01 3.33 -0.28
N HIS A 72 -4.60 2.18 -0.61
CA HIS A 72 -4.51 0.98 0.22
C HIS A 72 -3.06 0.54 0.42
N GLU A 73 -2.31 0.43 -0.68
CA GLU A 73 -0.92 -0.01 -0.62
C GLU A 73 -0.02 1.05 0.03
N LEU A 74 -0.26 2.33 -0.20
CA LEU A 74 0.51 3.38 0.46
C LEU A 74 0.25 3.39 1.97
N CYS A 75 -0.97 3.05 2.41
CA CYS A 75 -1.23 2.87 3.83
C CYS A 75 -0.32 1.78 4.43
N HIS A 76 -0.11 0.69 3.71
CA HIS A 76 0.84 -0.34 4.15
C HIS A 76 2.28 0.20 4.22
N VAL A 77 2.69 1.05 3.29
CA VAL A 77 4.00 1.71 3.36
C VAL A 77 4.08 2.55 4.65
N TRP A 78 3.04 3.31 4.94
CA TRP A 78 2.97 4.14 6.14
C TRP A 78 3.11 3.29 7.41
N GLN A 79 2.39 2.17 7.44
CA GLN A 79 2.50 1.19 8.54
C GLN A 79 3.93 0.65 8.66
N MET A 80 4.55 0.29 7.54
CA MET A 80 5.92 -0.22 7.51
C MET A 80 6.94 0.81 7.98
N GLN A 81 6.73 2.08 7.65
CA GLN A 81 7.62 3.15 8.09
C GLN A 81 7.59 3.32 9.61
N HIS A 82 6.48 2.98 10.25
CA HIS A 82 6.34 3.06 11.70
C HIS A 82 6.56 1.73 12.42
N HIS A 83 6.30 0.62 11.73
CA HIS A 83 6.42 -0.74 12.29
C HIS A 83 7.11 -1.69 11.31
N PRO A 84 8.40 -1.47 10.99
CA PRO A 84 9.06 -2.20 9.89
C PRO A 84 9.20 -3.70 10.11
N LEU A 85 9.22 -4.15 11.37
CA LEU A 85 9.28 -5.59 11.68
C LEU A 85 7.97 -6.14 12.20
N ARG A 86 7.27 -5.36 13.02
CA ARG A 86 6.01 -5.80 13.62
C ARG A 86 4.95 -6.10 12.57
N MET A 87 4.84 -5.26 11.56
CA MET A 87 3.84 -5.44 10.53
C MET A 87 4.05 -6.73 9.73
N PRO A 88 5.23 -6.97 9.08
CA PRO A 88 5.41 -8.22 8.35
C PRO A 88 5.31 -9.46 9.23
N LEU A 89 5.81 -9.41 10.47
CA LEU A 89 5.68 -10.54 11.39
C LEU A 89 4.23 -10.85 11.75
N SER A 90 3.36 -9.82 11.83
CA SER A 90 1.95 -10.04 12.12
C SER A 90 1.25 -10.82 11.01
N TYR A 91 1.65 -10.64 9.76
CA TYR A 91 1.09 -11.41 8.64
C TYR A 91 1.50 -12.87 8.70
N LEU A 92 2.71 -13.17 9.17
CA LEU A 92 3.13 -14.56 9.39
C LEU A 92 2.33 -15.22 10.52
N ALA A 93 2.04 -14.47 11.59
CA ALA A 93 1.36 -15.02 12.77
C ALA A 93 -0.16 -15.11 12.59
N ARG A 94 -0.78 -14.11 11.93
CA ARG A 94 -2.25 -13.95 11.87
C ARG A 94 -2.85 -14.12 10.48
N GLY A 95 -2.02 -14.27 9.45
CA GLY A 95 -2.49 -14.36 8.08
C GLY A 95 -2.91 -13.00 7.53
N TYR A 96 -3.66 -13.02 6.43
CA TYR A 96 -3.95 -11.81 5.65
C TYR A 96 -5.34 -11.21 5.93
N ALA A 97 -6.40 -12.01 5.81
CA ALA A 97 -7.76 -11.49 5.70
C ALA A 97 -8.21 -10.68 6.94
N HIS A 98 -7.86 -11.14 8.13
CA HIS A 98 -8.27 -10.51 9.39
C HIS A 98 -7.13 -9.81 10.11
N ASN A 99 -6.01 -9.60 9.41
CA ASN A 99 -4.87 -8.90 9.98
C ASN A 99 -5.25 -7.47 10.32
N PRO A 100 -4.90 -6.96 11.53
CA PRO A 100 -5.25 -5.59 11.92
C PRO A 100 -4.72 -4.51 10.97
N TYR A 101 -3.54 -4.70 10.40
CA TYR A 101 -2.96 -3.76 9.44
C TYR A 101 -3.75 -3.74 8.13
N GLU A 102 -4.25 -4.91 7.70
CA GLU A 102 -5.10 -5.00 6.51
C GLU A 102 -6.46 -4.33 6.74
N VAL A 103 -7.05 -4.56 7.90
CA VAL A 103 -8.31 -3.91 8.29
C VAL A 103 -8.13 -2.39 8.32
N GLN A 104 -7.01 -1.92 8.88
CA GLN A 104 -6.70 -0.49 8.93
C GLN A 104 -6.56 0.10 7.52
N ALA A 105 -5.87 -0.60 6.61
CA ALA A 105 -5.68 -0.12 5.23
C ALA A 105 -7.01 -0.03 4.48
N ARG A 106 -7.90 -1.00 4.67
CA ARG A 106 -9.25 -0.94 4.08
C ARG A 106 -10.04 0.24 4.62
N ARG A 107 -9.92 0.49 5.92
CA ARG A 107 -10.59 1.63 6.57
C ARG A 107 -10.04 2.95 6.05
N ALA A 108 -8.73 3.04 5.81
CA ALA A 108 -8.11 4.23 5.26
C ALA A 108 -8.71 4.60 3.91
N VAL A 109 -8.87 3.60 3.03
CA VAL A 109 -9.51 3.81 1.72
C VAL A 109 -10.94 4.29 1.88
N ALA A 110 -11.73 3.61 2.72
CA ALA A 110 -13.14 3.93 2.91
C ALA A 110 -13.34 5.35 3.48
N ARG A 111 -12.51 5.76 4.45
CA ARG A 111 -12.64 7.07 5.09
C ARG A 111 -12.18 8.23 4.22
N THR A 112 -11.26 7.99 3.30
CA THR A 112 -10.68 9.04 2.47
C THR A 112 -11.24 9.08 1.05
N ARG A 113 -12.12 8.15 0.72
CA ARG A 113 -12.81 8.12 -0.56
C ARG A 113 -13.80 9.28 -0.57
N GLY A 114 -13.50 10.24 -1.38
CA GLY A 114 -14.20 11.43 -1.34
C GLY A 114 -15.28 11.78 -2.15
#